data_d1956b6b042d0468811dab86abecb74b
#
_entry.id   d1956b6b042d0468811dab86abecb74b
#
_cell.length_a   1.000
_cell.length_b   1.000
_cell.length_c   1.000
_cell.angle_alpha   90.00
_cell.angle_beta   90.00
_cell.angle_gamma   90.00
#
_symmetry.space_group_name_H-M   'P 1'
#
loop_
_entity.id
_entity.type
_entity.pdbx_description
1 polymer ?
#
loop_
_entity_poly.entity_id
_entity_poly.type
_entity_poly.pdbx_seq_one_letter_code
_entity_poly.pdbx_strand_id
1 'polypeptide(L)'
;MKRRQFETSNRFLLDTAEHRLTIIREDGVYRHLRMSKPNSSTYYYDIITWPGYLCVTGDMGTWTFSRCLDMFDFFPAWTGEINTHYWMEKLEAGAGCSARELLAKEYNHEEFCRSLKESLSDYLEDSPEADSEEDEDWDDDNDEPDSDKAKVREIYRELIRGEFSNDWEAYQAVYEADWPERWSAWDVCDGLTFKTYTTHGRWILYAITWAISKYYNSKLVDKAMGTFLAVKGAAQ
;
A
#
# COMPACT_ATOMS: atom_id res chain seq x y z
N MET A 1 3.52 -1.05 -9.69
CA MET A 1 2.61 -1.54 -8.61
C MET A 1 2.13 -2.97 -8.81
N LYS A 2 1.54 -3.35 -9.95
CA LYS A 2 1.02 -4.74 -10.20
C LYS A 2 2.08 -5.84 -10.07
N ARG A 3 3.32 -5.65 -10.58
CA ARG A 3 4.40 -6.64 -10.48
C ARG A 3 4.78 -6.96 -9.03
N ARG A 4 4.96 -5.94 -8.18
CA ARG A 4 5.28 -6.12 -6.75
C ARG A 4 4.14 -6.77 -5.96
N GLN A 5 2.89 -6.51 -6.31
CA GLN A 5 1.74 -7.22 -5.74
C GLN A 5 1.81 -8.71 -6.08
N PHE A 6 2.04 -9.06 -7.32
CA PHE A 6 2.15 -10.44 -7.78
C PHE A 6 3.30 -11.18 -7.09
N GLU A 7 4.48 -10.56 -6.98
CA GLU A 7 5.63 -11.14 -6.28
C GLU A 7 5.32 -11.39 -4.79
N THR A 8 4.67 -10.43 -4.12
CA THR A 8 4.27 -10.59 -2.70
C THR A 8 3.18 -11.65 -2.54
N SER A 9 2.21 -11.72 -3.43
CA SER A 9 1.15 -12.75 -3.42
C SER A 9 1.75 -14.15 -3.54
N ASN A 10 2.64 -14.36 -4.51
CA ASN A 10 3.32 -15.64 -4.68
C ASN A 10 4.16 -16.01 -3.46
N ARG A 11 4.89 -15.04 -2.91
CA ARG A 11 5.67 -15.24 -1.69
C ARG A 11 4.78 -15.65 -0.52
N PHE A 12 3.66 -14.93 -0.30
CA PHE A 12 2.68 -15.25 0.73
C PHE A 12 2.17 -16.68 0.59
N LEU A 13 1.78 -17.10 -0.62
CA LEU A 13 1.26 -18.45 -0.86
C LEU A 13 2.31 -19.53 -0.59
N LEU A 14 3.58 -19.29 -0.90
CA LEU A 14 4.69 -20.19 -0.57
C LEU A 14 4.93 -20.26 0.93
N ASP A 15 4.98 -19.12 1.61
CA ASP A 15 5.20 -19.01 3.06
C ASP A 15 4.08 -19.72 3.86
N THR A 16 2.85 -19.74 3.33
CA THR A 16 1.65 -20.28 4.00
C THR A 16 1.12 -21.58 3.42
N ALA A 17 1.83 -22.22 2.48
CA ALA A 17 1.35 -23.39 1.76
C ALA A 17 0.91 -24.55 2.68
N GLU A 18 1.58 -24.74 3.81
CA GLU A 18 1.29 -25.79 4.78
C GLU A 18 0.47 -25.32 6.00
N HIS A 19 0.04 -24.03 6.02
CA HIS A 19 -0.72 -23.48 7.14
C HIS A 19 -2.13 -24.07 7.19
N ARG A 20 -2.56 -24.29 8.42
CA ARG A 20 -3.90 -24.78 8.75
C ARG A 20 -4.62 -23.76 9.63
N LEU A 21 -5.93 -23.66 9.41
CA LEU A 21 -6.80 -22.86 10.26
C LEU A 21 -7.12 -23.62 11.55
N THR A 22 -6.94 -22.92 12.68
CA THR A 22 -7.48 -23.32 13.98
C THR A 22 -8.40 -22.19 14.48
N ILE A 23 -9.68 -22.49 14.70
CA ILE A 23 -10.62 -21.56 15.31
C ILE A 23 -10.49 -21.71 16.83
N ILE A 24 -9.88 -20.72 17.50
CA ILE A 24 -9.67 -20.70 18.94
C ILE A 24 -10.90 -20.16 19.65
N ARG A 25 -11.53 -19.11 19.07
CA ARG A 25 -12.77 -18.53 19.55
C ARG A 25 -13.65 -18.11 18.37
N GLU A 26 -14.94 -18.28 18.57
CA GLU A 26 -15.98 -17.83 17.64
C GLU A 26 -17.24 -17.47 18.43
N ASP A 27 -17.51 -16.17 18.51
CA ASP A 27 -18.67 -15.64 19.21
C ASP A 27 -19.11 -14.35 18.49
N GLY A 28 -19.90 -14.51 17.43
CA GLY A 28 -20.30 -13.41 16.54
C GLY A 28 -19.10 -12.70 15.93
N VAL A 29 -18.93 -11.40 16.24
CA VAL A 29 -17.79 -10.60 15.78
C VAL A 29 -16.53 -10.79 16.62
N TYR A 30 -16.61 -11.50 17.75
CA TYR A 30 -15.44 -11.86 18.55
C TYR A 30 -14.84 -13.18 18.06
N ARG A 31 -13.83 -13.10 17.24
CA ARG A 31 -13.16 -14.26 16.67
C ARG A 31 -11.69 -14.27 17.04
N HIS A 32 -11.14 -15.46 17.24
CA HIS A 32 -9.70 -15.69 17.30
C HIS A 32 -9.37 -16.88 16.42
N LEU A 33 -8.73 -16.59 15.29
CA LEU A 33 -8.31 -17.59 14.31
C LEU A 33 -6.79 -17.68 14.32
N ARG A 34 -6.24 -18.87 14.35
CA ARG A 34 -4.80 -19.09 14.17
C ARG A 34 -4.53 -19.76 12.84
N MET A 35 -3.57 -19.21 12.13
CA MET A 35 -3.01 -19.77 10.91
C MET A 35 -1.56 -20.15 11.18
N SER A 36 -1.27 -21.44 11.15
CA SER A 36 0.08 -21.94 11.43
C SER A 36 0.35 -23.27 10.73
N LYS A 37 1.63 -23.51 10.42
CA LYS A 37 2.11 -24.82 10.01
C LYS A 37 2.24 -25.71 11.26
N PRO A 38 1.86 -26.99 11.20
CA PRO A 38 2.04 -27.91 12.31
C PRO A 38 3.50 -27.96 12.80
N ASN A 39 3.68 -27.86 14.11
CA ASN A 39 4.98 -27.91 14.78
C ASN A 39 6.00 -26.83 14.34
N SER A 40 5.53 -25.69 13.84
CA SER A 40 6.38 -24.56 13.43
C SER A 40 5.76 -23.24 13.84
N SER A 41 6.61 -22.29 14.27
CA SER A 41 6.23 -20.89 14.49
C SER A 41 6.57 -19.98 13.29
N THR A 42 7.12 -20.53 12.21
CA THR A 42 7.51 -19.74 11.04
C THR A 42 6.27 -19.28 10.29
N TYR A 43 6.18 -17.97 10.06
CA TYR A 43 5.08 -17.28 9.38
C TYR A 43 3.70 -17.51 10.01
N TYR A 44 3.62 -17.98 11.27
CA TYR A 44 2.34 -18.09 11.94
C TYR A 44 1.73 -16.70 12.16
N TYR A 45 0.40 -16.65 12.15
CA TYR A 45 -0.32 -15.46 12.53
C TYR A 45 -1.70 -15.77 13.10
N ASP A 46 -2.15 -14.88 13.97
CA ASP A 46 -3.48 -14.88 14.53
C ASP A 46 -4.28 -13.73 13.94
N ILE A 47 -5.56 -13.98 13.64
CA ILE A 47 -6.56 -12.95 13.36
C ILE A 47 -7.47 -12.87 14.57
N ILE A 48 -7.53 -11.70 15.18
CA ILE A 48 -8.38 -11.43 16.33
C ILE A 48 -9.33 -10.32 15.95
N THR A 49 -10.66 -10.52 16.11
CA THR A 49 -11.66 -9.49 15.85
C THR A 49 -12.51 -9.22 17.07
N TRP A 50 -12.92 -7.94 17.21
CA TRP A 50 -13.90 -7.45 18.16
C TRP A 50 -14.67 -6.29 17.48
N PRO A 51 -15.79 -5.80 18.05
CA PRO A 51 -16.58 -4.77 17.39
C PRO A 51 -15.75 -3.60 16.89
N GLY A 52 -15.75 -3.39 15.58
CA GLY A 52 -15.05 -2.29 14.92
C GLY A 52 -13.57 -2.54 14.55
N TYR A 53 -12.97 -3.66 14.98
CA TYR A 53 -11.54 -3.88 14.85
C TYR A 53 -11.16 -5.28 14.35
N LEU A 54 -10.04 -5.34 13.67
CA LEU A 54 -9.34 -6.57 13.32
C LEU A 54 -7.84 -6.39 13.62
N CYS A 55 -7.28 -7.28 14.42
CA CYS A 55 -5.86 -7.35 14.70
C CYS A 55 -5.25 -8.60 14.05
N VAL A 56 -4.17 -8.42 13.29
CA VAL A 56 -3.27 -9.50 12.88
C VAL A 56 -2.04 -9.43 13.75
N THR A 57 -1.65 -10.55 14.35
CA THR A 57 -0.41 -10.62 15.14
C THR A 57 0.31 -11.93 14.92
N GLY A 58 1.63 -11.93 14.93
CA GLY A 58 2.45 -13.12 14.70
C GLY A 58 3.84 -12.77 14.21
N ASP A 59 4.40 -13.67 13.41
CA ASP A 59 5.79 -13.59 12.94
C ASP A 59 6.06 -12.34 12.07
N MET A 60 5.02 -11.82 11.39
CA MET A 60 5.10 -10.62 10.54
C MET A 60 4.67 -9.34 11.27
N GLY A 61 4.74 -9.33 12.60
CA GLY A 61 4.40 -8.18 13.44
C GLY A 61 2.93 -8.09 13.82
N THR A 62 2.55 -6.95 14.41
CA THR A 62 1.18 -6.70 14.88
C THR A 62 0.59 -5.50 14.15
N TRP A 63 -0.59 -5.71 13.56
CA TRP A 63 -1.28 -4.76 12.69
C TRP A 63 -2.75 -4.71 13.07
N THR A 64 -3.25 -3.55 13.44
CA THR A 64 -4.66 -3.38 13.84
C THR A 64 -5.37 -2.43 12.89
N PHE A 65 -6.51 -2.88 12.39
CA PHE A 65 -7.34 -2.13 11.45
C PHE A 65 -8.72 -1.84 12.06
N SER A 66 -9.31 -0.70 11.69
CA SER A 66 -10.63 -0.29 12.16
C SER A 66 -11.45 0.33 11.03
N ARG A 67 -12.70 -0.13 10.85
CA ARG A 67 -13.61 0.47 9.86
C ARG A 67 -15.10 0.27 10.17
N CYS A 68 -15.58 -0.97 10.27
CA CYS A 68 -16.99 -1.30 10.46
C CYS A 68 -17.16 -2.34 11.57
N LEU A 69 -18.39 -2.56 12.04
CA LEU A 69 -18.68 -3.40 13.20
C LEU A 69 -18.09 -4.81 13.07
N ASP A 70 -18.31 -5.46 11.94
CA ASP A 70 -17.67 -6.73 11.60
C ASP A 70 -16.61 -6.50 10.50
N MET A 71 -15.35 -6.58 10.88
CA MET A 71 -14.24 -6.35 9.96
C MET A 71 -14.10 -7.43 8.87
N PHE A 72 -14.81 -8.56 8.99
CA PHE A 72 -14.89 -9.55 7.93
C PHE A 72 -15.82 -9.11 6.78
N ASP A 73 -16.69 -8.12 7.02
CA ASP A 73 -17.48 -7.47 5.98
C ASP A 73 -16.66 -6.41 5.22
N PHE A 74 -15.61 -5.88 5.86
CA PHE A 74 -14.72 -4.90 5.23
C PHE A 74 -13.66 -5.55 4.32
N PHE A 75 -13.02 -6.61 4.80
CA PHE A 75 -12.03 -7.34 4.01
C PHE A 75 -12.72 -8.48 3.25
N PRO A 76 -12.67 -8.49 1.92
CA PRO A 76 -13.27 -9.59 1.14
C PRO A 76 -12.52 -10.90 1.37
N ALA A 77 -13.19 -11.98 1.07
CA ALA A 77 -12.53 -13.27 0.93
C ALA A 77 -11.48 -13.21 -0.19
N TRP A 78 -10.47 -14.10 -0.13
CA TRP A 78 -9.37 -14.16 -1.06
C TRP A 78 -9.81 -14.21 -2.53
N THR A 79 -9.36 -13.24 -3.31
CA THR A 79 -9.52 -13.16 -4.77
C THR A 79 -8.18 -13.18 -5.50
N GLY A 80 -7.06 -13.20 -4.76
CA GLY A 80 -5.71 -12.99 -5.31
C GLY A 80 -5.31 -11.53 -5.45
N GLU A 81 -6.23 -10.60 -5.27
CA GLU A 81 -6.00 -9.16 -5.36
C GLU A 81 -6.22 -8.48 -4.00
N ILE A 82 -5.47 -7.40 -3.75
CA ILE A 82 -5.61 -6.55 -2.57
C ILE A 82 -5.70 -5.08 -2.98
N ASN A 83 -6.52 -4.30 -2.29
CA ASN A 83 -6.52 -2.85 -2.41
C ASN A 83 -5.61 -2.26 -1.33
N THR A 84 -4.30 -2.29 -1.57
CA THR A 84 -3.29 -1.93 -0.58
C THR A 84 -3.50 -0.51 -0.05
N HIS A 85 -3.77 0.46 -0.93
CA HIS A 85 -3.94 1.86 -0.52
C HIS A 85 -5.16 2.02 0.39
N TYR A 86 -6.33 1.64 -0.06
CA TYR A 86 -7.57 1.82 0.68
C TYR A 86 -7.61 1.05 2.01
N TRP A 87 -7.04 -0.17 2.03
CA TRP A 87 -7.04 -0.97 3.26
C TRP A 87 -6.01 -0.48 4.28
N MET A 88 -4.84 0.00 3.81
CA MET A 88 -3.84 0.57 4.70
C MET A 88 -4.24 1.92 5.30
N GLU A 89 -5.16 2.66 4.70
CA GLU A 89 -5.77 3.84 5.34
C GLU A 89 -6.51 3.51 6.64
N LYS A 90 -6.93 2.25 6.83
CA LYS A 90 -7.69 1.79 8.00
C LYS A 90 -6.79 1.18 9.07
N LEU A 91 -5.47 1.30 8.90
CA LEU A 91 -4.49 0.83 9.87
C LEU A 91 -4.44 1.78 11.08
N GLU A 92 -4.65 1.23 12.28
CA GLU A 92 -4.66 1.93 13.56
C GLU A 92 -3.45 1.56 14.44
N ALA A 93 -2.56 0.69 13.96
CA ALA A 93 -1.39 0.25 14.74
C ALA A 93 -0.46 1.43 15.03
N GLY A 94 -0.11 1.60 16.31
CA GLY A 94 0.71 2.69 16.79
C GLY A 94 -0.09 3.95 17.14
N ALA A 95 0.58 4.97 17.63
CA ALA A 95 -0.02 6.23 18.05
C ALA A 95 0.01 7.25 16.90
N GLY A 96 -1.12 7.46 16.24
CA GLY A 96 -1.31 8.52 15.26
C GLY A 96 -0.84 8.21 13.83
N CYS A 97 -0.98 9.20 12.94
CA CYS A 97 -0.77 9.03 11.50
C CYS A 97 0.68 8.69 11.13
N SER A 98 1.64 9.29 11.80
CA SER A 98 3.08 9.06 11.53
C SER A 98 3.49 7.60 11.83
N ALA A 99 2.94 6.99 12.87
CA ALA A 99 3.22 5.59 13.19
C ALA A 99 2.69 4.62 12.12
N ARG A 100 1.54 4.91 11.51
CA ARG A 100 1.00 4.13 10.39
C ARG A 100 1.93 4.16 9.19
N GLU A 101 2.48 5.31 8.86
CA GLU A 101 3.43 5.44 7.76
C GLU A 101 4.73 4.69 8.02
N LEU A 102 5.26 4.77 9.25
CA LEU A 102 6.47 4.05 9.63
C LEU A 102 6.34 2.53 9.53
N LEU A 103 5.13 1.99 9.84
CA LEU A 103 4.88 0.55 9.75
C LEU A 103 4.58 0.08 8.32
N ALA A 104 3.81 0.87 7.58
CA ALA A 104 3.22 0.45 6.32
C ALA A 104 4.04 0.83 5.10
N LYS A 105 4.81 1.93 5.18
CA LYS A 105 5.54 2.49 4.04
C LYS A 105 7.04 2.57 4.32
N GLU A 106 7.81 2.42 3.28
CA GLU A 106 9.27 2.56 3.25
C GLU A 106 9.70 3.44 2.09
N TYR A 107 10.84 4.13 2.22
CA TYR A 107 11.44 4.86 1.11
C TYR A 107 11.67 3.93 -0.07
N ASN A 108 11.39 4.42 -1.26
CA ASN A 108 11.62 3.69 -2.48
C ASN A 108 12.13 4.61 -3.58
N HIS A 109 13.40 4.44 -3.92
CA HIS A 109 14.08 5.26 -4.92
C HIS A 109 13.43 5.17 -6.31
N GLU A 110 12.97 4.00 -6.75
CA GLU A 110 12.30 3.86 -8.06
C GLU A 110 10.96 4.63 -8.10
N GLU A 111 10.22 4.62 -6.97
CA GLU A 111 8.96 5.34 -6.84
C GLU A 111 9.20 6.85 -6.82
N PHE A 112 10.24 7.30 -6.11
CA PHE A 112 10.68 8.69 -6.11
C PHE A 112 11.08 9.15 -7.52
N CYS A 113 11.92 8.40 -8.23
CA CYS A 113 12.32 8.74 -9.60
C CYS A 113 11.13 8.72 -10.59
N ARG A 114 10.15 7.83 -10.38
CA ARG A 114 8.93 7.80 -11.19
C ARG A 114 8.11 9.06 -10.96
N SER A 115 7.90 9.42 -9.69
CA SER A 115 7.15 10.60 -9.29
C SER A 115 7.80 11.89 -9.81
N LEU A 116 9.14 11.99 -9.78
CA LEU A 116 9.87 13.08 -10.38
C LEU A 116 9.60 13.19 -11.91
N LYS A 117 9.62 12.07 -12.63
CA LYS A 117 9.37 12.07 -14.07
C LYS A 117 7.94 12.48 -14.41
N GLU A 118 6.97 12.02 -13.65
CA GLU A 118 5.56 12.42 -13.79
C GLU A 118 5.41 13.92 -13.53
N SER A 119 5.96 14.44 -12.44
CA SER A 119 5.93 15.88 -12.11
C SER A 119 6.59 16.75 -13.18
N LEU A 120 7.72 16.31 -13.76
CA LEU A 120 8.36 17.03 -14.86
C LEU A 120 7.51 17.02 -16.14
N SER A 121 6.85 15.89 -16.44
CA SER A 121 5.96 15.80 -17.63
C SER A 121 4.79 16.75 -17.49
N ASP A 122 4.10 16.73 -16.35
CA ASP A 122 2.98 17.61 -16.05
C ASP A 122 3.37 19.09 -16.18
N TYR A 123 4.54 19.45 -15.65
CA TYR A 123 5.05 20.82 -15.80
C TYR A 123 5.30 21.22 -17.25
N LEU A 124 5.84 20.32 -18.06
CA LEU A 124 6.16 20.63 -19.46
C LEU A 124 4.89 20.69 -20.32
N GLU A 125 3.83 19.98 -19.95
CA GLU A 125 2.54 20.00 -20.63
C GLU A 125 1.69 21.22 -20.22
N ASP A 126 1.72 21.61 -18.94
CA ASP A 126 0.99 22.78 -18.42
C ASP A 126 1.66 24.14 -18.76
N SER A 127 2.88 24.12 -19.28
CA SER A 127 3.49 25.36 -19.76
C SER A 127 2.78 25.75 -21.05
N PRO A 128 2.00 26.84 -21.09
CA PRO A 128 1.38 27.28 -22.33
C PRO A 128 2.48 27.50 -23.35
N GLU A 129 2.50 26.66 -24.38
CA GLU A 129 3.08 27.10 -25.65
C GLU A 129 2.32 28.37 -25.97
N ALA A 130 3.04 29.47 -26.13
CA ALA A 130 2.45 30.72 -26.50
C ALA A 130 1.74 30.54 -27.87
N ASP A 131 0.44 30.18 -27.83
CA ASP A 131 -0.48 30.49 -28.89
C ASP A 131 -0.68 32.00 -28.89
N SER A 132 0.34 32.71 -29.34
CA SER A 132 0.22 34.08 -29.74
C SER A 132 0.08 34.11 -31.25
N GLU A 133 -1.13 33.82 -31.72
CA GLU A 133 -1.56 34.49 -32.95
C GLU A 133 -1.96 35.91 -32.57
N GLU A 134 -1.25 36.88 -33.18
CA GLU A 134 -1.60 38.27 -33.35
C GLU A 134 -1.54 39.18 -32.09
N ASP A 135 -0.36 39.82 -31.88
CA ASP A 135 -0.31 41.29 -31.87
C ASP A 135 1.15 41.76 -32.06
N GLU A 136 1.35 42.48 -33.18
CA GLU A 136 2.59 43.14 -33.56
C GLU A 136 2.96 44.25 -32.59
N ASP A 137 4.26 44.46 -32.44
CA ASP A 137 4.95 45.61 -31.81
C ASP A 137 5.10 45.60 -30.28
N TRP A 138 6.13 44.87 -29.79
CA TRP A 138 7.02 45.39 -28.71
C TRP A 138 8.39 44.77 -28.91
N ASP A 139 9.36 45.61 -29.30
CA ASP A 139 10.79 45.32 -29.19
C ASP A 139 11.15 45.10 -27.71
N ASP A 140 11.30 43.88 -27.27
CA ASP A 140 12.01 43.52 -26.06
C ASP A 140 12.91 42.32 -26.35
N ASP A 141 14.18 42.63 -26.69
CA ASP A 141 15.25 41.66 -27.00
C ASP A 141 15.72 40.86 -25.76
N ASN A 142 14.83 40.36 -24.94
CA ASN A 142 15.18 39.58 -23.76
C ASN A 142 14.24 38.38 -23.48
N ASP A 143 13.67 37.78 -24.50
CA ASP A 143 12.98 36.55 -24.38
C ASP A 143 13.99 35.40 -24.43
N GLU A 144 14.53 34.98 -23.24
CA GLU A 144 15.05 33.64 -23.01
C GLU A 144 13.99 32.75 -22.35
N PRO A 145 12.94 32.34 -23.06
CA PRO A 145 11.91 31.44 -22.48
C PRO A 145 12.42 30.04 -22.24
N ASP A 146 13.64 29.73 -22.67
CA ASP A 146 14.21 28.38 -22.64
C ASP A 146 15.17 28.14 -21.43
N SER A 147 15.62 29.19 -20.78
CA SER A 147 16.60 29.07 -19.69
C SER A 147 16.02 28.39 -18.45
N ASP A 148 14.82 28.75 -18.01
CA ASP A 148 14.17 28.16 -16.84
C ASP A 148 13.75 26.71 -17.08
N LYS A 149 13.18 26.42 -18.26
CA LYS A 149 12.83 25.04 -18.63
C LYS A 149 14.07 24.14 -18.73
N ALA A 150 15.17 24.69 -19.27
CA ALA A 150 16.44 23.97 -19.34
C ALA A 150 17.03 23.72 -17.94
N LYS A 151 17.00 24.72 -17.07
CA LYS A 151 17.44 24.63 -15.66
C LYS A 151 16.61 23.61 -14.88
N VAL A 152 15.28 23.65 -14.99
CA VAL A 152 14.38 22.69 -14.36
C VAL A 152 14.67 21.27 -14.82
N ARG A 153 14.81 21.03 -16.13
CA ARG A 153 15.16 19.71 -16.66
C ARG A 153 16.50 19.20 -16.11
N GLU A 154 17.49 20.08 -15.92
CA GLU A 154 18.78 19.65 -15.36
C GLU A 154 18.64 19.27 -13.89
N ILE A 155 17.94 20.06 -13.07
CA ILE A 155 17.65 19.73 -11.67
C ILE A 155 16.97 18.35 -11.56
N TYR A 156 15.92 18.08 -12.35
CA TYR A 156 15.27 16.76 -12.33
C TYR A 156 16.21 15.63 -12.74
N ARG A 157 17.12 15.85 -13.71
CA ARG A 157 18.12 14.85 -14.10
C ARG A 157 19.11 14.57 -12.97
N GLU A 158 19.56 15.60 -12.26
CA GLU A 158 20.45 15.45 -11.11
C GLU A 158 19.78 14.68 -9.97
N LEU A 159 18.53 15.03 -9.65
CA LEU A 159 17.73 14.33 -8.64
C LEU A 159 17.46 12.87 -9.00
N ILE A 160 17.19 12.56 -10.28
CA ILE A 160 16.98 11.19 -10.74
C ILE A 160 18.28 10.37 -10.71
N ARG A 161 19.44 10.99 -10.91
CA ARG A 161 20.76 10.33 -10.83
C ARG A 161 21.28 10.22 -9.40
N GLY A 162 20.74 11.02 -8.48
CA GLY A 162 21.12 11.01 -7.07
C GLY A 162 20.82 9.66 -6.42
N GLU A 163 21.70 9.21 -5.54
CA GLU A 163 21.49 8.02 -4.69
C GLU A 163 21.15 8.49 -3.29
N PHE A 164 19.92 8.18 -2.84
CA PHE A 164 19.42 8.58 -1.53
C PHE A 164 19.09 7.33 -0.71
N SER A 165 19.56 7.30 0.55
CA SER A 165 19.37 6.16 1.44
C SER A 165 17.99 6.14 2.12
N ASN A 166 17.33 7.31 2.20
CA ASN A 166 16.04 7.49 2.86
C ASN A 166 15.26 8.68 2.29
N ASP A 167 14.00 8.80 2.69
CA ASP A 167 13.09 9.84 2.24
C ASP A 167 13.51 11.25 2.68
N TRP A 168 14.21 11.37 3.81
CA TRP A 168 14.69 12.67 4.28
C TRP A 168 15.81 13.21 3.39
N GLU A 169 16.78 12.37 3.03
CA GLU A 169 17.86 12.77 2.10
C GLU A 169 17.31 13.18 0.74
N ALA A 170 16.36 12.39 0.21
CA ALA A 170 15.71 12.71 -1.05
C ALA A 170 14.90 14.02 -0.96
N TYR A 171 14.17 14.22 0.13
CA TYR A 171 13.43 15.46 0.38
C TYR A 171 14.35 16.67 0.45
N GLN A 172 15.45 16.58 1.21
CA GLN A 172 16.43 17.67 1.31
C GLN A 172 17.03 18.00 -0.06
N ALA A 173 17.39 17.00 -0.85
CA ALA A 173 17.95 17.25 -2.18
C ALA A 173 16.97 18.00 -3.09
N VAL A 174 15.67 17.67 -3.04
CA VAL A 174 14.64 18.43 -3.78
C VAL A 174 14.50 19.83 -3.21
N TYR A 175 14.44 19.98 -1.88
CA TYR A 175 14.19 21.26 -1.23
C TYR A 175 15.35 22.24 -1.40
N GLU A 176 16.59 21.78 -1.41
CA GLU A 176 17.82 22.58 -1.53
C GLU A 176 18.26 22.81 -2.98
N ALA A 177 17.58 22.21 -3.97
CA ALA A 177 17.91 22.42 -5.36
C ALA A 177 17.71 23.89 -5.77
N ASP A 178 18.53 24.38 -6.71
CA ASP A 178 18.53 25.78 -7.17
C ASP A 178 17.39 26.05 -8.18
N TRP A 179 16.14 25.95 -7.68
CA TRP A 179 14.95 26.19 -8.49
C TRP A 179 14.89 27.62 -9.04
N PRO A 180 14.33 27.86 -10.23
CA PRO A 180 14.02 29.20 -10.71
C PRO A 180 13.09 29.95 -9.73
N GLU A 181 13.17 31.29 -9.66
CA GLU A 181 12.44 32.11 -8.68
C GLU A 181 10.93 31.89 -8.64
N ARG A 182 10.32 31.51 -9.76
CA ARG A 182 8.89 31.20 -9.88
C ARG A 182 8.51 29.81 -9.37
N TRP A 183 9.49 28.99 -8.93
CA TRP A 183 9.29 27.66 -8.41
C TRP A 183 9.40 27.63 -6.90
N SER A 184 8.41 27.03 -6.28
CA SER A 184 8.45 26.73 -4.86
C SER A 184 9.00 25.33 -4.65
N ALA A 185 10.15 25.21 -4.00
CA ALA A 185 10.68 23.88 -3.60
C ALA A 185 9.67 23.10 -2.74
N TRP A 186 8.85 23.81 -1.97
CA TRP A 186 7.78 23.23 -1.16
C TRP A 186 6.72 22.58 -2.03
N ASP A 187 6.21 23.27 -3.06
CA ASP A 187 5.16 22.74 -3.94
C ASP A 187 5.66 21.52 -4.72
N VAL A 188 6.93 21.54 -5.15
CA VAL A 188 7.55 20.37 -5.78
C VAL A 188 7.61 19.20 -4.80
N CYS A 189 8.06 19.43 -3.55
CA CYS A 189 8.13 18.37 -2.53
C CYS A 189 6.76 17.81 -2.18
N ASP A 190 5.72 18.64 -2.07
CA ASP A 190 4.35 18.24 -1.72
C ASP A 190 3.74 17.33 -2.79
N GLY A 191 4.07 17.57 -4.06
CA GLY A 191 3.61 16.74 -5.19
C GLY A 191 4.33 15.40 -5.34
N LEU A 192 5.45 15.16 -4.64
CA LEU A 192 6.26 13.97 -4.85
C LEU A 192 5.92 12.80 -3.91
N THR A 193 6.04 11.60 -4.45
CA THR A 193 5.89 10.34 -3.73
C THR A 193 7.26 9.73 -3.44
N PHE A 194 7.66 9.72 -2.17
CA PHE A 194 8.96 9.18 -1.71
C PHE A 194 8.88 7.76 -1.21
N LYS A 195 7.68 7.25 -0.91
CA LYS A 195 7.47 5.98 -0.19
C LYS A 195 6.53 5.04 -0.92
N THR A 196 6.77 3.75 -0.74
CA THR A 196 5.84 2.68 -1.16
C THR A 196 5.47 1.79 0.02
N TYR A 197 4.39 1.02 -0.11
CA TYR A 197 4.01 0.06 0.93
C TYR A 197 5.04 -1.06 1.06
N THR A 198 5.39 -1.39 2.30
CA THR A 198 6.33 -2.47 2.62
C THR A 198 5.82 -3.83 2.15
N THR A 199 6.76 -4.74 1.92
CA THR A 199 6.41 -6.14 1.64
C THR A 199 5.64 -6.77 2.80
N HIS A 200 6.02 -6.45 4.05
CA HIS A 200 5.30 -6.91 5.26
C HIS A 200 3.85 -6.43 5.28
N GLY A 201 3.60 -5.13 5.00
CA GLY A 201 2.25 -4.59 4.93
C GLY A 201 1.39 -5.31 3.89
N ARG A 202 1.90 -5.50 2.68
CA ARG A 202 1.19 -6.26 1.64
C ARG A 202 0.94 -7.71 2.04
N TRP A 203 1.93 -8.39 2.63
CA TRP A 203 1.81 -9.76 3.12
C TRP A 203 0.68 -9.90 4.15
N ILE A 204 0.56 -8.96 5.10
CA ILE A 204 -0.50 -8.93 6.11
C ILE A 204 -1.89 -8.80 5.46
N LEU A 205 -2.05 -7.95 4.45
CA LEU A 205 -3.33 -7.83 3.74
C LEU A 205 -3.72 -9.14 3.05
N TYR A 206 -2.76 -9.85 2.47
CA TYR A 206 -3.01 -11.20 1.94
C TYR A 206 -3.37 -12.19 3.03
N ALA A 207 -2.70 -12.13 4.18
CA ALA A 207 -2.97 -13.00 5.33
C ALA A 207 -4.42 -12.83 5.83
N ILE A 208 -4.92 -11.58 5.90
CA ILE A 208 -6.30 -11.30 6.31
C ILE A 208 -7.29 -11.97 5.34
N THR A 209 -7.22 -11.66 4.06
CA THR A 209 -8.20 -12.15 3.07
C THR A 209 -8.17 -13.66 2.93
N TRP A 210 -6.97 -14.26 3.02
CA TRP A 210 -6.81 -15.71 2.97
C TRP A 210 -7.38 -16.41 4.21
N ALA A 211 -7.14 -15.87 5.41
CA ALA A 211 -7.71 -16.39 6.64
C ALA A 211 -9.24 -16.31 6.64
N ILE A 212 -9.83 -15.20 6.17
CA ILE A 212 -11.27 -15.02 6.00
C ILE A 212 -11.84 -16.10 5.04
N SER A 213 -11.16 -16.35 3.91
CA SER A 213 -11.57 -17.40 2.99
C SER A 213 -11.53 -18.79 3.62
N LYS A 214 -10.46 -19.10 4.35
CA LYS A 214 -10.34 -20.39 5.06
C LYS A 214 -11.43 -20.55 6.12
N TYR A 215 -11.75 -19.49 6.85
CA TYR A 215 -12.83 -19.45 7.83
C TYR A 215 -14.19 -19.74 7.19
N TYR A 216 -14.57 -19.00 6.14
CA TYR A 216 -15.85 -19.23 5.48
C TYR A 216 -15.93 -20.60 4.82
N ASN A 217 -14.85 -21.11 4.22
CA ASN A 217 -14.80 -22.44 3.65
C ASN A 217 -14.97 -23.52 4.73
N SER A 218 -14.40 -23.37 5.92
CA SER A 218 -14.63 -24.31 7.03
C SER A 218 -16.09 -24.36 7.44
N LYS A 219 -16.77 -23.20 7.50
CA LYS A 219 -18.22 -23.13 7.81
C LYS A 219 -19.09 -23.79 6.75
N LEU A 220 -18.74 -23.67 5.47
CA LEU A 220 -19.44 -24.36 4.40
C LEU A 220 -19.29 -25.89 4.51
N VAL A 221 -18.09 -26.35 4.83
CA VAL A 221 -17.82 -27.79 5.05
C VAL A 221 -18.63 -28.31 6.25
N ASP A 222 -18.61 -27.59 7.39
CA ASP A 222 -19.36 -27.98 8.57
C ASP A 222 -20.86 -28.05 8.30
N LYS A 223 -21.41 -27.08 7.57
CA LYS A 223 -22.82 -27.03 7.17
C LYS A 223 -23.17 -28.21 6.24
N ALA A 224 -22.33 -28.47 5.25
CA ALA A 224 -22.54 -29.59 4.30
C ALA A 224 -22.50 -30.96 5.02
N MET A 225 -21.53 -31.12 5.95
CA MET A 225 -21.40 -32.33 6.74
C MET A 225 -22.62 -32.55 7.67
N GLY A 226 -23.06 -31.46 8.33
CA GLY A 226 -24.27 -31.53 9.16
C GLY A 226 -25.53 -31.91 8.39
N THR A 227 -25.72 -31.37 7.18
CA THR A 227 -26.80 -31.73 6.29
C THR A 227 -26.72 -33.23 5.85
N PHE A 228 -25.55 -33.70 5.47
CA PHE A 228 -25.32 -35.09 5.09
C PHE A 228 -25.67 -36.06 6.22
N LEU A 229 -25.21 -35.77 7.43
CA LEU A 229 -25.49 -36.61 8.60
C LEU A 229 -26.97 -36.62 8.96
N ALA A 230 -27.67 -35.49 8.85
CA ALA A 230 -29.11 -35.41 9.10
C ALA A 230 -29.91 -36.25 8.10
N VAL A 231 -29.57 -36.20 6.80
CA VAL A 231 -30.22 -37.03 5.77
C VAL A 231 -29.95 -38.50 6.01
N LYS A 232 -28.71 -38.88 6.34
CA LYS A 232 -28.35 -40.26 6.63
C LYS A 232 -29.08 -40.84 7.88
N GLY A 233 -29.20 -39.98 8.93
CA GLY A 233 -29.92 -40.37 10.14
C GLY A 233 -31.44 -40.52 9.96
N ALA A 234 -32.04 -39.77 9.01
CA ALA A 234 -33.46 -39.86 8.68
C ALA A 234 -33.80 -41.11 7.78
N ALA A 235 -32.80 -41.76 7.22
CA ALA A 235 -32.95 -42.94 6.35
C ALA A 235 -32.79 -44.26 7.11
N GLN A 236 -32.62 -44.24 8.42
CA GLN A 236 -32.60 -45.40 9.33
C GLN A 236 -33.89 -45.43 10.17
#